data_408dacaca10ce3f9f09aeaa9b3a729bf
#
_entry.id   408dacaca10ce3f9f09aeaa9b3a729bf
#
_cell.length_a   1.000
_cell.length_b   1.000
_cell.length_c   1.000
_cell.angle_alpha   90.00
_cell.angle_beta   90.00
_cell.angle_gamma   90.00
#
_symmetry.space_group_name_H-M   'P 1'
#
loop_
_entity.id
_entity.type
_entity.pdbx_description
1 polymer ?
#
loop_
_entity_poly.entity_id
_entity_poly.type
_entity_poly.pdbx_seq_one_letter_code
_entity_poly.pdbx_strand_id
1 'polypeptide(L)'
;MGFLYSDLETNIESDLITGPFLADFYAGFVTIQLAPVYSVFYGDEKQYGGHARVIASFDAVDLSANYKIVAKESESKNITNDFAVFGKLKVIEELPILAGFSFHTESNSADKNMYAIDLRTQRNFEVIGFSFHNNFTFLKDDFVMYNGLGIEVPVTEKISVCLEINNFIDFKKDSANGRFIAAPYFKYSPVEDATLKAGVQVETKWGEASQVDFSVPVKIEVKF
;
A
#
# COMPACT_ATOMS: atom_id res chain seq x y z
N MET A 1 -0.45 5.94 6.83
CA MET A 1 0.92 6.40 7.11
C MET A 1 1.76 5.96 5.95
N GLY A 2 2.63 6.69 5.47
CA GLY A 2 3.48 6.49 4.30
C GLY A 2 3.81 7.87 3.77
N PHE A 3 4.73 8.54 4.43
CA PHE A 3 5.06 9.91 4.09
C PHE A 3 5.77 10.01 2.73
N LEU A 4 6.61 9.03 2.44
CA LEU A 4 7.52 9.05 1.31
C LEU A 4 7.33 7.88 0.34
N TYR A 5 6.61 6.85 0.75
CA TYR A 5 6.46 5.60 0.02
C TYR A 5 5.04 5.18 -0.28
N SER A 6 4.09 6.12 -0.33
CA SER A 6 2.76 5.84 -0.84
C SER A 6 2.74 5.42 -2.32
N ASP A 7 3.85 5.65 -3.03
CA ASP A 7 3.96 5.47 -4.47
C ASP A 7 4.82 4.25 -4.88
N LEU A 8 5.11 3.34 -3.94
CA LEU A 8 5.81 2.12 -4.33
C LEU A 8 4.90 1.22 -5.16
N GLU A 9 5.34 0.99 -6.37
CA GLU A 9 4.71 0.15 -7.40
C GLU A 9 4.39 -1.29 -6.96
N THR A 10 4.81 -1.70 -5.78
CA THR A 10 4.47 -2.99 -5.16
C THR A 10 3.10 -3.02 -4.52
N ASN A 11 2.35 -1.92 -4.49
CA ASN A 11 1.05 -1.84 -3.83
C ASN A 11 -0.14 -2.13 -4.73
N ILE A 12 -0.13 -3.26 -5.44
CA ILE A 12 -1.36 -3.86 -5.98
C ILE A 12 -2.46 -3.86 -4.90
N GLU A 13 -2.06 -4.12 -3.67
CA GLU A 13 -2.93 -4.22 -2.51
C GLU A 13 -3.54 -2.89 -2.06
N SER A 14 -2.81 -1.78 -2.08
CA SER A 14 -3.37 -0.51 -1.60
C SER A 14 -4.53 -0.05 -2.47
N ASP A 15 -4.41 -0.17 -3.79
CA ASP A 15 -5.48 0.14 -4.72
C ASP A 15 -6.68 -0.81 -4.55
N LEU A 16 -6.42 -2.10 -4.29
CA LEU A 16 -7.47 -3.08 -4.06
C LEU A 16 -8.17 -2.89 -2.72
N ILE A 17 -7.47 -2.41 -1.68
CA ILE A 17 -8.06 -2.16 -0.37
C ILE A 17 -8.77 -0.82 -0.31
N THR A 18 -8.14 0.23 -0.81
CA THR A 18 -8.65 1.60 -0.67
C THR A 18 -9.45 2.07 -1.86
N GLY A 19 -9.19 1.60 -3.08
CA GLY A 19 -9.77 1.89 -4.37
C GLY A 19 -10.63 3.15 -4.48
N PRO A 20 -10.77 3.78 -5.61
CA PRO A 20 -11.89 4.68 -5.87
C PRO A 20 -13.11 3.85 -6.24
N PHE A 21 -14.02 3.57 -5.30
CA PHE A 21 -15.30 2.93 -5.61
C PHE A 21 -16.36 4.00 -5.88
N LEU A 22 -17.12 3.82 -6.97
CA LEU A 22 -18.16 4.76 -7.40
C LEU A 22 -19.57 4.35 -6.97
N ALA A 23 -19.78 3.08 -6.65
CA ALA A 23 -21.08 2.58 -6.24
C ALA A 23 -20.93 1.59 -5.09
N ASP A 24 -21.71 1.82 -4.04
CA ASP A 24 -21.81 0.97 -2.85
C ASP A 24 -23.22 0.41 -2.74
N PHE A 25 -23.32 -0.91 -2.58
CA PHE A 25 -24.58 -1.63 -2.36
C PHE A 25 -24.50 -2.34 -1.01
N TYR A 26 -25.50 -2.11 -0.16
CA TYR A 26 -25.56 -2.65 1.19
C TYR A 26 -26.66 -3.70 1.30
N ALA A 27 -26.32 -4.87 1.80
CA ALA A 27 -27.25 -5.97 2.05
C ALA A 27 -26.95 -6.62 3.41
N GLY A 28 -27.51 -6.07 4.48
CA GLY A 28 -27.26 -6.52 5.84
C GLY A 28 -25.78 -6.36 6.25
N PHE A 29 -25.10 -7.48 6.49
CA PHE A 29 -23.68 -7.50 6.86
C PHE A 29 -22.74 -7.52 5.64
N VAL A 30 -23.28 -7.46 4.42
CA VAL A 30 -22.49 -7.50 3.18
C VAL A 30 -22.55 -6.14 2.49
N THR A 31 -21.40 -5.63 2.08
CA THR A 31 -21.24 -4.46 1.21
C THR A 31 -20.58 -4.87 -0.09
N ILE A 32 -21.14 -4.47 -1.22
CA ILE A 32 -20.57 -4.65 -2.55
C ILE A 32 -20.19 -3.27 -3.09
N GLN A 33 -18.95 -3.12 -3.52
CA GLN A 33 -18.41 -1.89 -4.06
C GLN A 33 -17.92 -2.11 -5.49
N LEU A 34 -18.26 -1.20 -6.38
CA LEU A 34 -17.92 -1.28 -7.81
C LEU A 34 -17.28 0.02 -8.28
N ALA A 35 -16.30 -0.09 -9.15
CA ALA A 35 -15.71 1.04 -9.88
C ALA A 35 -15.32 0.64 -11.31
N PRO A 36 -15.62 1.45 -12.32
CA PRO A 36 -14.99 1.33 -13.62
C PRO A 36 -13.53 1.81 -13.53
N VAL A 37 -12.66 1.17 -14.28
CA VAL A 37 -11.29 1.63 -14.51
C VAL A 37 -11.21 2.15 -15.93
N TYR A 38 -10.91 3.43 -16.07
CA TYR A 38 -10.66 4.03 -17.38
C TYR A 38 -9.57 5.09 -17.25
N SER A 39 -8.54 4.97 -18.06
CA SER A 39 -7.48 5.97 -18.15
C SER A 39 -6.93 6.06 -19.57
N VAL A 40 -6.55 7.27 -19.93
CA VAL A 40 -5.87 7.56 -21.19
C VAL A 40 -4.50 8.14 -20.82
N PHE A 41 -3.45 7.46 -21.21
CA PHE A 41 -2.08 7.93 -21.01
C PHE A 41 -1.60 8.72 -22.23
N TYR A 42 -0.63 9.58 -22.03
CA TYR A 42 0.03 10.31 -23.11
C TYR A 42 0.66 9.29 -24.08
N GLY A 43 0.20 9.30 -25.36
CA GLY A 43 0.73 8.41 -26.38
C GLY A 43 -0.08 7.13 -26.61
N ASP A 44 -1.34 7.25 -26.98
CA ASP A 44 -2.22 6.19 -27.52
C ASP A 44 -2.49 4.94 -26.63
N GLU A 45 -1.91 4.84 -25.45
CA GLU A 45 -2.27 3.77 -24.52
C GLU A 45 -3.58 4.09 -23.79
N LYS A 46 -4.58 3.26 -24.00
CA LYS A 46 -5.84 3.30 -23.26
C LYS A 46 -5.92 2.11 -22.32
N GLN A 47 -6.46 2.35 -21.14
CA GLN A 47 -6.78 1.30 -20.20
C GLN A 47 -8.26 1.35 -19.86
N TYR A 48 -8.90 0.19 -19.84
CA TYR A 48 -10.29 0.05 -19.45
C TYR A 48 -10.50 -1.26 -18.67
N GLY A 49 -11.44 -1.24 -17.76
CA GLY A 49 -11.68 -2.38 -16.92
C GLY A 49 -12.68 -2.13 -15.83
N GLY A 50 -12.62 -2.92 -14.80
CA GLY A 50 -13.47 -2.80 -13.63
C GLY A 50 -12.80 -3.30 -12.36
N HIS A 51 -13.27 -2.77 -11.24
CA HIS A 51 -12.88 -3.19 -9.91
C HIS A 51 -14.15 -3.48 -9.10
N ALA A 52 -14.19 -4.64 -8.48
CA ALA A 52 -15.26 -5.06 -7.60
C ALA A 52 -14.68 -5.48 -6.25
N ARG A 53 -15.35 -5.10 -5.17
CA ARG A 53 -15.04 -5.56 -3.81
C ARG A 53 -16.31 -6.02 -3.12
N VAL A 54 -16.21 -7.12 -2.41
CA VAL A 54 -17.24 -7.61 -1.50
C VAL A 54 -16.66 -7.61 -0.09
N ILE A 55 -17.35 -7.00 0.85
CA ILE A 55 -17.00 -6.96 2.26
C ILE A 55 -18.11 -7.65 3.04
N ALA A 56 -17.75 -8.59 3.91
CA ALA A 56 -18.65 -9.19 4.88
C ALA A 56 -18.17 -8.81 6.28
N SER A 57 -19.00 -8.09 7.02
CA SER A 57 -18.67 -7.55 8.34
C SER A 57 -19.35 -8.36 9.43
N PHE A 58 -18.55 -8.95 10.31
CA PHE A 58 -18.97 -9.66 11.51
C PHE A 58 -18.44 -8.94 12.76
N ASP A 59 -18.92 -9.29 13.94
CA ASP A 59 -18.51 -8.64 15.18
C ASP A 59 -16.99 -8.71 15.42
N ALA A 60 -16.37 -9.88 15.16
CA ALA A 60 -14.96 -10.14 15.43
C ALA A 60 -14.04 -9.97 14.22
N VAL A 61 -14.60 -9.96 13.00
CA VAL A 61 -13.79 -9.94 11.77
C VAL A 61 -14.54 -9.30 10.61
N ASP A 62 -13.84 -8.48 9.81
CA ASP A 62 -14.25 -8.10 8.47
C ASP A 62 -13.49 -8.95 7.46
N LEU A 63 -14.19 -9.56 6.54
CA LEU A 63 -13.61 -10.26 5.40
C LEU A 63 -13.88 -9.47 4.13
N SER A 64 -12.87 -9.32 3.27
CA SER A 64 -13.05 -8.69 1.97
C SER A 64 -12.42 -9.52 0.86
N ALA A 65 -13.10 -9.58 -0.28
CA ALA A 65 -12.57 -10.12 -1.51
C ALA A 65 -12.62 -9.04 -2.58
N ASN A 66 -11.51 -8.83 -3.26
CA ASN A 66 -11.32 -7.79 -4.26
C ASN A 66 -10.93 -8.44 -5.59
N TYR A 67 -11.48 -7.91 -6.68
CA TYR A 67 -11.09 -8.32 -8.02
C TYR A 67 -11.04 -7.10 -8.93
N LYS A 68 -9.90 -6.91 -9.60
CA LYS A 68 -9.68 -5.85 -10.58
C LYS A 68 -9.21 -6.47 -11.87
N ILE A 69 -9.83 -6.10 -12.97
CA ILE A 69 -9.44 -6.48 -14.32
C ILE A 69 -9.17 -5.21 -15.12
N VAL A 70 -8.03 -5.15 -15.79
CA VAL A 70 -7.66 -4.03 -16.65
C VAL A 70 -7.13 -4.56 -17.97
N ALA A 71 -7.73 -4.12 -19.06
CA ALA A 71 -7.22 -4.32 -20.40
C ALA A 71 -6.45 -3.07 -20.84
N LYS A 72 -5.22 -3.26 -21.30
CA LYS A 72 -4.38 -2.23 -21.90
C LYS A 72 -4.46 -2.37 -23.42
N GLU A 73 -4.86 -1.28 -24.09
CA GLU A 73 -4.86 -1.20 -25.55
C GLU A 73 -3.50 -0.64 -25.98
N SER A 74 -2.52 -1.53 -26.15
CA SER A 74 -1.23 -1.26 -26.76
C SER A 74 -1.07 -2.18 -27.99
N GLU A 75 0.02 -2.10 -28.72
CA GLU A 75 0.31 -3.00 -29.87
C GLU A 75 0.18 -4.48 -29.51
N SER A 76 0.38 -4.85 -28.25
CA SER A 76 0.05 -6.18 -27.69
C SER A 76 -1.04 -6.02 -26.64
N LYS A 77 -2.29 -6.45 -26.96
CA LYS A 77 -3.37 -6.47 -25.96
C LYS A 77 -2.92 -7.22 -24.71
N ASN A 78 -2.80 -6.51 -23.60
CA ASN A 78 -2.46 -7.09 -22.32
C ASN A 78 -3.64 -6.96 -21.35
N ILE A 79 -4.02 -8.05 -20.70
CA ILE A 79 -5.04 -8.08 -19.67
C ILE A 79 -4.35 -8.40 -18.35
N THR A 80 -4.50 -7.50 -17.39
CA THR A 80 -4.06 -7.72 -16.02
C THR A 80 -5.27 -8.12 -15.17
N ASN A 81 -5.08 -9.11 -14.30
CA ASN A 81 -6.05 -9.52 -13.30
C ASN A 81 -5.40 -9.45 -11.94
N ASP A 82 -6.02 -8.70 -11.04
CA ASP A 82 -5.63 -8.58 -9.65
C ASP A 82 -6.74 -9.17 -8.78
N PHE A 83 -6.39 -10.08 -7.90
CA PHE A 83 -7.30 -10.67 -6.94
C PHE A 83 -6.68 -10.56 -5.56
N ALA A 84 -7.47 -10.18 -4.54
CA ALA A 84 -7.00 -10.15 -3.17
C ALA A 84 -8.12 -10.52 -2.19
N VAL A 85 -7.74 -11.20 -1.13
CA VAL A 85 -8.61 -11.51 0.01
C VAL A 85 -7.94 -10.99 1.27
N PHE A 86 -8.69 -10.25 2.09
CA PHE A 86 -8.21 -9.70 3.36
C PHE A 86 -9.16 -10.06 4.49
N GLY A 87 -8.57 -10.34 5.64
CA GLY A 87 -9.27 -10.45 6.90
C GLY A 87 -8.78 -9.38 7.87
N LYS A 88 -9.69 -8.54 8.38
CA LYS A 88 -9.41 -7.58 9.44
C LYS A 88 -9.95 -8.10 10.75
N LEU A 89 -9.08 -8.51 11.65
CA LEU A 89 -9.44 -8.95 13.00
C LEU A 89 -9.75 -7.75 13.89
N LYS A 90 -10.89 -7.77 14.55
CA LYS A 90 -11.39 -6.73 15.47
C LYS A 90 -11.35 -7.17 16.94
N VAL A 91 -10.89 -8.39 17.23
CA VAL A 91 -10.92 -9.01 18.58
C VAL A 91 -10.18 -8.18 19.61
N ILE A 92 -9.19 -7.42 19.17
CA ILE A 92 -8.51 -6.42 19.98
C ILE A 92 -8.94 -5.06 19.39
N GLU A 93 -9.99 -4.44 19.95
CA GLU A 93 -10.55 -3.17 19.46
C GLU A 93 -9.47 -2.11 19.22
N GLU A 94 -8.44 -2.14 20.05
CA GLU A 94 -7.36 -1.18 20.04
C GLU A 94 -6.19 -1.54 19.11
N LEU A 95 -6.11 -2.77 18.59
CA LEU A 95 -5.04 -3.22 17.68
C LEU A 95 -5.63 -4.01 16.51
N PRO A 96 -6.25 -3.35 15.51
CA PRO A 96 -6.76 -4.02 14.35
C PRO A 96 -5.60 -4.65 13.56
N ILE A 97 -5.74 -5.95 13.27
CA ILE A 97 -4.78 -6.69 12.44
C ILE A 97 -5.45 -6.98 11.11
N LEU A 98 -4.84 -6.49 10.03
CA LEU A 98 -5.20 -6.82 8.67
C LEU A 98 -4.19 -7.82 8.12
N ALA A 99 -4.68 -8.98 7.70
CA ALA A 99 -3.89 -9.98 7.00
C ALA A 99 -4.53 -10.27 5.65
N GLY A 100 -3.74 -10.44 4.61
CA GLY A 100 -4.24 -10.63 3.27
C GLY A 100 -3.36 -11.47 2.40
N PHE A 101 -3.96 -11.95 1.32
CA PHE A 101 -3.28 -12.62 0.21
C PHE A 101 -3.75 -11.95 -1.08
N SER A 102 -2.81 -11.66 -1.99
CA SER A 102 -3.11 -11.14 -3.31
C SER A 102 -2.42 -11.94 -4.41
N PHE A 103 -2.99 -11.86 -5.60
CA PHE A 103 -2.51 -12.53 -6.79
C PHE A 103 -2.67 -11.59 -8.00
N HIS A 104 -1.59 -11.41 -8.74
CA HIS A 104 -1.55 -10.64 -9.97
C HIS A 104 -1.16 -11.52 -11.15
N THR A 105 -1.85 -11.36 -12.27
CA THR A 105 -1.49 -12.03 -13.53
C THR A 105 -1.51 -11.07 -14.70
N GLU A 106 -0.62 -11.30 -15.65
CA GLU A 106 -0.64 -10.65 -16.95
C GLU A 106 -0.83 -11.68 -18.07
N SER A 107 -1.77 -11.45 -19.00
CA SER A 107 -2.11 -12.41 -20.07
C SER A 107 -0.95 -12.67 -21.04
N ASN A 108 -0.06 -11.70 -21.22
CA ASN A 108 1.02 -11.76 -22.20
C ASN A 108 2.37 -12.20 -21.59
N SER A 109 2.44 -12.41 -20.28
CA SER A 109 3.68 -12.77 -19.61
C SER A 109 3.41 -13.51 -18.30
N ALA A 110 3.46 -14.83 -18.37
CA ALA A 110 3.36 -15.68 -17.17
C ALA A 110 4.51 -15.44 -16.17
N ASP A 111 5.62 -14.89 -16.63
CA ASP A 111 6.78 -14.57 -15.79
C ASP A 111 6.54 -13.36 -14.87
N LYS A 112 5.47 -12.60 -15.13
CA LYS A 112 5.04 -11.46 -14.31
C LYS A 112 3.93 -11.82 -13.31
N ASN A 113 3.57 -13.09 -13.20
CA ASN A 113 2.64 -13.52 -12.17
C ASN A 113 3.28 -13.32 -10.79
N MET A 114 2.54 -12.70 -9.88
CA MET A 114 2.97 -12.40 -8.53
C MET A 114 1.95 -12.90 -7.52
N TYR A 115 2.46 -13.39 -6.39
CA TYR A 115 1.65 -13.71 -5.22
C TYR A 115 2.18 -12.90 -4.05
N ALA A 116 1.30 -12.30 -3.26
CA ALA A 116 1.75 -11.56 -2.10
C ALA A 116 0.97 -11.95 -0.84
N ILE A 117 1.67 -11.93 0.29
CA ILE A 117 1.10 -12.04 1.63
C ILE A 117 1.35 -10.71 2.32
N ASP A 118 0.31 -10.15 2.90
CA ASP A 118 0.34 -8.85 3.56
C ASP A 118 -0.10 -8.97 5.02
N LEU A 119 0.59 -8.25 5.89
CA LEU A 119 0.25 -8.13 7.31
C LEU A 119 0.42 -6.68 7.74
N ARG A 120 -0.67 -6.07 8.22
CA ARG A 120 -0.69 -4.68 8.68
C ARG A 120 -1.34 -4.56 10.03
N THR A 121 -0.84 -3.63 10.82
CA THR A 121 -1.52 -3.14 12.01
C THR A 121 -1.20 -1.67 12.22
N GLN A 122 -2.14 -0.95 12.80
CA GLN A 122 -1.96 0.44 13.20
C GLN A 122 -2.72 0.69 14.49
N ARG A 123 -2.08 1.36 15.43
CA ARG A 123 -2.70 1.79 16.67
C ARG A 123 -2.29 3.20 17.04
N ASN A 124 -3.23 3.97 17.50
CA ASN A 124 -2.98 5.26 18.13
C ASN A 124 -3.30 5.15 19.61
N PHE A 125 -2.27 5.32 20.42
CA PHE A 125 -2.40 5.53 21.87
C PHE A 125 -2.48 7.03 22.15
N GLU A 126 -2.86 7.43 23.35
CA GLU A 126 -2.93 8.85 23.70
C GLU A 126 -1.61 9.59 23.48
N VAL A 127 -0.49 8.93 23.71
CA VAL A 127 0.85 9.52 23.67
C VAL A 127 1.71 9.07 22.51
N ILE A 128 1.30 8.04 21.74
CA ILE A 128 2.10 7.50 20.64
C ILE A 128 1.21 6.78 19.64
N GLY A 129 1.42 7.06 18.37
CA GLY A 129 0.89 6.28 17.24
C GLY A 129 1.94 5.29 16.74
N PHE A 130 1.49 4.11 16.38
CA PHE A 130 2.33 3.03 15.87
C PHE A 130 1.67 2.43 14.62
N SER A 131 2.48 2.13 13.61
CA SER A 131 2.06 1.36 12.44
C SER A 131 3.12 0.35 12.05
N PHE A 132 2.67 -0.80 11.56
CA PHE A 132 3.52 -1.87 11.09
C PHE A 132 2.92 -2.48 9.84
N HIS A 133 3.77 -2.71 8.84
CA HIS A 133 3.39 -3.32 7.58
C HIS A 133 4.48 -4.26 7.10
N ASN A 134 4.13 -5.52 6.88
CA ASN A 134 4.97 -6.49 6.20
C ASN A 134 4.27 -6.95 4.94
N ASN A 135 5.02 -7.02 3.86
CA ASN A 135 4.59 -7.63 2.61
C ASN A 135 5.67 -8.59 2.10
N PHE A 136 5.23 -9.74 1.65
CA PHE A 136 6.05 -10.79 1.07
C PHE A 136 5.53 -11.08 -0.33
N THR A 137 6.27 -10.68 -1.35
CA THR A 137 5.89 -10.87 -2.76
C THR A 137 6.77 -11.95 -3.41
N PHE A 138 6.12 -12.93 -3.99
CA PHE A 138 6.72 -14.05 -4.68
C PHE A 138 6.50 -13.87 -6.18
N LEU A 139 7.59 -13.82 -6.93
CA LEU A 139 7.63 -13.87 -8.38
C LEU A 139 8.17 -15.24 -8.81
N LYS A 140 8.22 -15.53 -10.11
CA LYS A 140 8.67 -16.82 -10.63
C LYS A 140 10.04 -17.26 -10.09
N ASP A 141 11.02 -16.37 -10.10
CA ASP A 141 12.42 -16.65 -9.72
C ASP A 141 12.91 -15.72 -8.60
N ASP A 142 12.10 -14.76 -8.18
CA ASP A 142 12.47 -13.70 -7.24
C ASP A 142 11.50 -13.68 -6.04
N PHE A 143 11.99 -13.18 -4.93
CA PHE A 143 11.21 -12.96 -3.73
C PHE A 143 11.51 -11.57 -3.19
N VAL A 144 10.49 -10.76 -3.00
CA VAL A 144 10.63 -9.41 -2.44
C VAL A 144 9.99 -9.35 -1.07
N MET A 145 10.72 -8.82 -0.11
CA MET A 145 10.24 -8.56 1.24
C MET A 145 10.24 -7.06 1.52
N TYR A 146 9.11 -6.59 1.99
CA TYR A 146 8.97 -5.23 2.52
C TYR A 146 8.60 -5.28 4.00
N ASN A 147 9.27 -4.45 4.81
CA ASN A 147 8.92 -4.24 6.22
C ASN A 147 8.88 -2.73 6.47
N GLY A 148 7.76 -2.24 6.95
CA GLY A 148 7.54 -0.85 7.33
C GLY A 148 7.18 -0.72 8.81
N LEU A 149 7.78 0.27 9.48
CA LEU A 149 7.49 0.67 10.84
C LEU A 149 7.26 2.18 10.85
N GLY A 150 6.16 2.62 11.42
CA GLY A 150 5.87 4.04 11.65
C GLY A 150 5.63 4.30 13.14
N ILE A 151 6.18 5.39 13.61
CA ILE A 151 5.97 5.90 14.96
C ILE A 151 5.57 7.37 14.85
N GLU A 152 4.53 7.76 15.56
CA GLU A 152 4.07 9.15 15.67
C GLU A 152 3.90 9.52 17.13
N VAL A 153 4.58 10.58 17.57
CA VAL A 153 4.48 11.13 18.93
C VAL A 153 3.85 12.52 18.82
N PRO A 154 2.62 12.72 19.29
CA PRO A 154 2.00 14.05 19.33
C PRO A 154 2.73 14.91 20.38
N VAL A 155 3.21 16.07 19.96
CA VAL A 155 3.86 17.07 20.84
C VAL A 155 2.85 18.11 21.28
N THR A 156 1.93 18.45 20.38
CA THR A 156 0.76 19.32 20.62
C THR A 156 -0.42 18.76 19.86
N GLU A 157 -1.61 19.34 20.04
CA GLU A 157 -2.81 19.01 19.25
C GLU A 157 -2.60 19.14 17.71
N LYS A 158 -1.62 19.95 17.29
CA LYS A 158 -1.38 20.25 15.87
C LYS A 158 -0.03 19.76 15.36
N ILE A 159 0.88 19.37 16.24
CA ILE A 159 2.25 19.01 15.87
C ILE A 159 2.58 17.62 16.41
N SER A 160 3.07 16.76 15.52
CA SER A 160 3.66 15.47 15.88
C SER A 160 5.08 15.35 15.34
N VAL A 161 5.90 14.60 16.06
CA VAL A 161 7.20 14.10 15.59
C VAL A 161 7.01 12.66 15.14
N CYS A 162 7.47 12.36 13.96
CA CYS A 162 7.26 11.05 13.32
C CYS A 162 8.59 10.42 12.91
N LEU A 163 8.63 9.12 12.91
CA LEU A 163 9.72 8.32 12.36
C LEU A 163 9.12 7.22 11.50
N GLU A 164 9.56 7.12 10.25
CA GLU A 164 9.29 5.98 9.38
C GLU A 164 10.57 5.23 9.08
N ILE A 165 10.51 3.91 9.20
CA ILE A 165 11.58 3.00 8.85
C ILE A 165 11.02 2.00 7.86
N ASN A 166 11.65 1.91 6.68
CA ASN A 166 11.25 1.00 5.62
C ASN A 166 12.45 0.18 5.17
N ASN A 167 12.25 -1.11 5.03
CA ASN A 167 13.27 -2.04 4.56
C ASN A 167 12.71 -2.86 3.40
N PHE A 168 13.42 -2.87 2.27
CA PHE A 168 13.13 -3.65 1.09
C PHE A 168 14.28 -4.59 0.82
N ILE A 169 13.97 -5.84 0.58
CA ILE A 169 14.96 -6.85 0.20
C ILE A 169 14.42 -7.61 -1.01
N ASP A 170 15.18 -7.55 -2.09
CA ASP A 170 14.93 -8.28 -3.33
C ASP A 170 15.91 -9.45 -3.40
N PHE A 171 15.39 -10.66 -3.18
CA PHE A 171 16.13 -11.90 -3.25
C PHE A 171 15.99 -12.47 -4.65
N LYS A 172 17.07 -12.40 -5.42
CA LYS A 172 17.21 -13.07 -6.71
C LYS A 172 17.97 -14.37 -6.53
N LYS A 173 17.90 -15.24 -7.53
CA LYS A 173 18.50 -16.58 -7.48
C LYS A 173 19.96 -16.62 -7.00
N ASP A 174 20.77 -15.63 -7.40
CA ASP A 174 22.21 -15.59 -7.15
C ASP A 174 22.67 -14.34 -6.38
N SER A 175 21.75 -13.46 -6.00
CA SER A 175 22.07 -12.18 -5.33
C SER A 175 20.93 -11.70 -4.44
N ALA A 176 21.25 -10.85 -3.50
CA ALA A 176 20.26 -10.10 -2.73
C ALA A 176 20.62 -8.62 -2.77
N ASN A 177 19.64 -7.80 -3.12
CA ASN A 177 19.74 -6.36 -3.09
C ASN A 177 18.79 -5.81 -2.04
N GLY A 178 19.18 -4.77 -1.36
CA GLY A 178 18.32 -4.19 -0.36
C GLY A 178 18.37 -2.67 -0.32
N ARG A 179 17.32 -2.12 0.27
CA ARG A 179 17.17 -0.71 0.48
C ARG A 179 16.56 -0.46 1.86
N PHE A 180 17.28 0.26 2.67
CA PHE A 180 16.83 0.70 4.00
C PHE A 180 16.61 2.20 3.98
N ILE A 181 15.49 2.64 4.53
CA ILE A 181 15.12 4.05 4.58
C ILE A 181 14.72 4.38 6.00
N ALA A 182 15.28 5.44 6.52
CA ALA A 182 14.86 6.07 7.77
C ALA A 182 14.48 7.52 7.49
N ALA A 183 13.28 7.90 7.91
CA ALA A 183 12.72 9.22 7.66
C ALA A 183 12.10 9.82 8.93
N PRO A 184 12.87 10.52 9.77
CA PRO A 184 12.32 11.39 10.79
C PRO A 184 11.70 12.64 10.15
N TYR A 185 10.48 13.04 10.58
CA TYR A 185 9.80 14.22 10.08
C TYR A 185 8.87 14.84 11.12
N PHE A 186 8.54 16.10 10.90
CA PHE A 186 7.48 16.80 11.60
C PHE A 186 6.20 16.76 10.78
N LYS A 187 5.09 16.54 11.44
CA LYS A 187 3.75 16.65 10.89
C LYS A 187 3.06 17.83 11.59
N TYR A 188 2.57 18.76 10.81
CA TYR A 188 1.80 19.90 11.27
C TYR A 188 0.42 19.93 10.63
N SER A 189 -0.63 19.85 11.44
CA SER A 189 -2.02 19.86 11.00
C SER A 189 -2.71 21.11 11.56
N PRO A 190 -2.65 22.26 10.87
CA PRO A 190 -3.26 23.51 11.33
C PRO A 190 -4.77 23.42 11.46
N VAL A 191 -5.40 22.65 10.57
CA VAL A 191 -6.82 22.34 10.52
C VAL A 191 -6.99 20.85 10.18
N GLU A 192 -8.19 20.30 10.37
CA GLU A 192 -8.47 18.88 10.18
C GLU A 192 -8.16 18.38 8.75
N ASP A 193 -8.42 19.23 7.76
CA ASP A 193 -8.29 18.86 6.34
C ASP A 193 -6.95 19.27 5.71
N ALA A 194 -6.01 19.82 6.48
CA ALA A 194 -4.70 20.23 5.94
C ALA A 194 -3.56 19.71 6.81
N THR A 195 -2.58 19.09 6.17
CA THR A 195 -1.38 18.57 6.83
C THR A 195 -0.14 18.95 6.04
N LEU A 196 0.85 19.51 6.72
CA LEU A 196 2.20 19.73 6.23
C LEU A 196 3.14 18.73 6.89
N LYS A 197 3.94 18.03 6.12
CA LYS A 197 4.99 17.13 6.58
C LYS A 197 6.33 17.60 6.02
N ALA A 198 7.33 17.69 6.86
CA ALA A 198 8.68 18.07 6.49
C ALA A 198 9.71 17.32 7.34
N GLY A 199 10.75 16.81 6.72
CA GLY A 199 11.73 16.01 7.43
C GLY A 199 13.02 15.77 6.66
N VAL A 200 13.77 14.81 7.15
CA VAL A 200 15.00 14.31 6.51
C VAL A 200 14.80 12.84 6.20
N GLN A 201 15.27 12.41 5.04
CA GLN A 201 15.32 11.01 4.69
C GLN A 201 16.75 10.58 4.43
N VAL A 202 17.11 9.46 5.00
CA VAL A 202 18.33 8.73 4.70
C VAL A 202 17.96 7.41 4.04
N GLU A 203 18.48 7.17 2.86
CA GLU A 203 18.31 5.92 2.13
C GLU A 203 19.68 5.25 1.97
N THR A 204 19.78 3.99 2.34
CA THR A 204 20.97 3.16 2.13
C THR A 204 20.60 1.99 1.22
N LYS A 205 21.32 1.86 0.12
CA LYS A 205 21.24 0.72 -0.80
C LYS A 205 22.43 -0.20 -0.57
N TRP A 206 22.20 -1.50 -0.67
CA TRP A 206 23.22 -2.52 -0.53
C TRP A 206 22.98 -3.67 -1.53
N GLY A 207 24.00 -4.46 -1.83
CA GLY A 207 24.00 -5.51 -2.84
C GLY A 207 24.96 -5.16 -3.99
N GLU A 208 24.47 -5.20 -5.24
CA GLU A 208 25.30 -4.91 -6.42
C GLU A 208 25.85 -3.47 -6.47
N ALA A 209 25.12 -2.54 -5.91
CA ALA A 209 25.57 -1.15 -5.76
C ALA A 209 25.27 -0.66 -4.34
N SER A 210 26.32 -0.21 -3.64
CA SER A 210 26.16 0.41 -2.31
C SER A 210 26.14 1.92 -2.46
N GLN A 211 25.08 2.56 -1.97
CA GLN A 211 24.88 4.00 -2.06
C GLN A 211 24.15 4.49 -0.80
N VAL A 212 24.49 5.71 -0.40
CA VAL A 212 23.77 6.43 0.66
C VAL A 212 23.26 7.74 0.10
N ASP A 213 21.97 7.94 0.14
CA ASP A 213 21.30 9.14 -0.36
C ASP A 213 20.66 9.91 0.80
N PHE A 214 20.71 11.24 0.71
CA PHE A 214 20.03 12.14 1.62
C PHE A 214 19.05 13.02 0.87
N SER A 215 17.87 13.21 1.42
CA SER A 215 16.88 14.13 0.89
C SER A 215 16.13 14.85 2.01
N VAL A 216 15.52 15.99 1.65
CA VAL A 216 14.69 16.80 2.55
C VAL A 216 13.30 16.88 1.92
N PRO A 217 12.45 15.87 2.11
CA PRO A 217 11.12 15.88 1.55
C PRO A 217 10.21 16.85 2.30
N VAL A 218 9.34 17.52 1.53
CA VAL A 218 8.23 18.33 2.03
C VAL A 218 6.97 17.89 1.31
N LYS A 219 5.92 17.58 2.06
CA LYS A 219 4.62 17.17 1.51
C LYS A 219 3.50 18.01 2.13
N ILE A 220 2.60 18.48 1.30
CA ILE A 220 1.37 19.16 1.70
C ILE A 220 0.20 18.27 1.27
N GLU A 221 -0.66 17.93 2.19
CA GLU A 221 -1.89 17.16 1.96
C GLU A 221 -3.09 18.05 2.31
N VAL A 222 -4.04 18.20 1.40
CA VAL A 222 -5.30 18.92 1.61
C VAL A 222 -6.43 18.00 1.16
N LYS A 223 -7.41 17.78 2.02
CA LYS A 223 -8.63 17.05 1.69
C LYS A 223 -9.71 18.05 1.28
N PHE A 224 -10.42 17.77 0.21
CA PHE A 224 -11.53 18.59 -0.31
C PHE A 224 -12.85 17.83 -0.17
#